data_33cd33096ef1a4556226e6467ef559ec
#
_entry.id   33cd33096ef1a4556226e6467ef559ec
#
_cell.length_a   1.000
_cell.length_b   1.000
_cell.length_c   1.000
_cell.angle_alpha   90.00
_cell.angle_beta   90.00
_cell.angle_gamma   90.00
#
_symmetry.space_group_name_H-M   'P 1'
#
loop_
_entity.id
_entity.type
_entity.pdbx_description
1 polymer ?
#
loop_
_entity_poly.entity_id
_entity_poly.type
_entity_poly.pdbx_seq_one_letter_code
_entity_poly.pdbx_strand_id
1 'polypeptide(L)'
;MKKAIFFFLILASAVAFSQNGTLRGSVIDSETGETIIGANVLLKGTYIGTVTDLDGQFLLELPVGIHDIQISYITYATITIEGVEIKNKEVKFLNNIAITSEEQQLAEVIITAEAASNTEAALLVVKKKASIMLDGISAEKIKLTGDGTAAEVAKRVTGVSIEGGKYVYIRGLGDRYTKTTLNGSEIPGLDPDRNSLQMDIFPSNQIKSIVVSKNFTADLPADFTGGLLNIETVDFPDEKVVSFSFGTSFNPYVHLNSDFLSYEGGNLDFLGFDDGTRALPAGAESNNIPTPISGASPEDVNAFVRSFNPTLAATQQTSLLDFSGSFSIGNMIDLNKGGSESRKLGYMASLSYKSEYRFYNEAFFGEYQRYTNPDSLNMRFATTQDGQLGEQSVLAGALLGIAYKTDLSKLKLTVMHLQNGENRAGKFAIVNDGAAVGQSGYLAFSDNLEYNQRSLTNIFVGGTHVFPEKRFELEWKISPTLSYSNDPDIRKTAFSYDPNTDIYLFQAGNGGNPSRIWRELSEINLPSYL
;
A
#
# COMPACT_ATOMS: atom_id res chain seq x y z
N MET A 1 38.50 -10.41 30.62
CA MET A 1 37.66 -11.46 31.25
C MET A 1 36.44 -10.87 31.98
N LYS A 2 36.55 -9.84 32.82
CA LYS A 2 35.38 -9.28 33.56
C LYS A 2 34.27 -8.70 32.67
N LYS A 3 34.56 -8.14 31.50
CA LYS A 3 33.53 -7.61 30.54
C LYS A 3 32.79 -8.70 29.77
N ALA A 4 33.40 -9.85 29.54
CA ALA A 4 32.77 -11.00 28.87
C ALA A 4 31.79 -11.73 29.81
N ILE A 5 32.11 -11.77 31.10
CA ILE A 5 31.22 -12.37 32.14
C ILE A 5 29.98 -11.50 32.33
N PHE A 6 30.11 -10.19 32.26
CA PHE A 6 28.96 -9.26 32.37
C PHE A 6 28.01 -9.38 31.16
N PHE A 7 28.55 -9.61 29.95
CA PHE A 7 27.74 -9.82 28.76
C PHE A 7 27.05 -11.18 28.75
N PHE A 8 27.67 -12.21 29.33
CA PHE A 8 27.08 -13.53 29.47
C PHE A 8 25.98 -13.58 30.55
N LEU A 9 26.08 -12.76 31.60
CA LEU A 9 25.05 -12.61 32.63
C LEU A 9 23.81 -11.86 32.10
N ILE A 10 23.96 -10.92 31.17
CA ILE A 10 22.83 -10.24 30.50
C ILE A 10 22.13 -11.19 29.50
N LEU A 11 22.85 -12.07 28.82
CA LEU A 11 22.22 -13.08 27.96
C LEU A 11 21.52 -14.20 28.73
N ALA A 12 21.97 -14.51 29.96
CA ALA A 12 21.35 -15.54 30.79
C ALA A 12 20.02 -15.11 31.44
N SER A 13 19.77 -13.81 31.52
CA SER A 13 18.50 -13.26 32.08
C SER A 13 17.34 -13.22 31.07
N ALA A 14 17.56 -13.55 29.79
CA ALA A 14 16.55 -13.50 28.74
C ALA A 14 15.75 -14.81 28.56
N VAL A 15 16.00 -15.85 29.35
CA VAL A 15 15.23 -17.10 29.31
C VAL A 15 14.23 -17.13 30.48
N ALA A 16 13.33 -16.17 30.54
CA ALA A 16 12.12 -16.29 31.33
C ALA A 16 11.16 -17.21 30.55
N PHE A 17 11.13 -18.48 30.86
CA PHE A 17 10.08 -19.37 30.38
C PHE A 17 8.74 -18.84 30.92
N SER A 18 7.96 -18.21 30.06
CA SER A 18 6.57 -17.90 30.38
C SER A 18 5.85 -19.24 30.65
N GLN A 19 5.42 -19.42 31.90
CA GLN A 19 4.59 -20.57 32.25
C GLN A 19 3.15 -20.20 31.88
N ASN A 20 2.63 -20.80 30.82
CA ASN A 20 1.28 -20.55 30.34
C ASN A 20 0.38 -21.77 30.61
N GLY A 21 -0.88 -21.50 30.88
CA GLY A 21 -1.97 -22.46 30.77
C GLY A 21 -2.95 -22.05 29.71
N THR A 22 -3.90 -22.91 29.40
CA THR A 22 -4.88 -22.68 28.33
C THR A 22 -6.28 -22.57 28.92
N LEU A 23 -6.98 -21.50 28.57
CA LEU A 23 -8.40 -21.33 28.84
C LEU A 23 -9.20 -21.71 27.59
N ARG A 24 -10.16 -22.62 27.73
CA ARG A 24 -11.12 -22.99 26.68
C ARG A 24 -12.55 -22.75 27.17
N GLY A 25 -13.44 -22.43 26.25
CA GLY A 25 -14.83 -22.26 26.60
C GLY A 25 -15.72 -22.05 25.39
N SER A 26 -17.00 -21.80 25.66
CA SER A 26 -17.98 -21.43 24.66
C SER A 26 -18.89 -20.31 25.16
N VAL A 27 -19.31 -19.45 24.24
CA VAL A 27 -20.21 -18.33 24.50
C VAL A 27 -21.53 -18.57 23.79
N ILE A 28 -22.63 -18.41 24.52
CA ILE A 28 -23.99 -18.61 24.01
C ILE A 28 -24.88 -17.40 24.33
N ASP A 29 -25.89 -17.21 23.54
CA ASP A 29 -26.98 -16.27 23.83
C ASP A 29 -27.85 -16.81 24.98
N SER A 30 -28.13 -15.97 25.97
CA SER A 30 -28.89 -16.37 27.16
C SER A 30 -30.38 -16.65 26.89
N GLU A 31 -30.95 -16.10 25.81
CA GLU A 31 -32.37 -16.22 25.47
C GLU A 31 -32.62 -17.34 24.46
N THR A 32 -31.75 -17.42 23.44
CA THR A 32 -31.94 -18.39 22.35
C THR A 32 -31.15 -19.67 22.54
N GLY A 33 -30.10 -19.66 23.37
CA GLY A 33 -29.16 -20.77 23.53
C GLY A 33 -28.25 -21.00 22.32
N GLU A 34 -28.33 -20.15 21.30
CA GLU A 34 -27.47 -20.22 20.13
C GLU A 34 -26.03 -19.81 20.46
N THR A 35 -25.07 -20.39 19.76
CA THR A 35 -23.66 -20.06 19.93
C THR A 35 -23.33 -18.69 19.35
N ILE A 36 -22.57 -17.89 20.07
CA ILE A 36 -22.18 -16.54 19.60
C ILE A 36 -20.81 -16.60 18.94
N ILE A 37 -20.81 -16.32 17.65
CA ILE A 37 -19.63 -16.30 16.80
C ILE A 37 -18.98 -14.92 16.86
N GLY A 38 -17.65 -14.86 17.06
CA GLY A 38 -16.90 -13.58 17.04
C GLY A 38 -17.03 -12.76 18.33
N ALA A 39 -17.46 -13.35 19.45
CA ALA A 39 -17.40 -12.69 20.74
C ALA A 39 -15.94 -12.52 21.16
N ASN A 40 -15.56 -11.32 21.60
CA ASN A 40 -14.24 -11.03 22.14
C ASN A 40 -14.10 -11.61 23.55
N VAL A 41 -13.03 -12.35 23.78
CA VAL A 41 -12.66 -12.91 25.09
C VAL A 41 -11.29 -12.37 25.44
N LEU A 42 -11.21 -11.45 26.41
CA LEU A 42 -10.02 -10.69 26.77
C LEU A 42 -9.64 -10.91 28.22
N LEU A 43 -8.36 -10.93 28.51
CA LEU A 43 -7.85 -10.74 29.87
C LEU A 43 -8.06 -9.28 30.26
N LYS A 44 -8.91 -9.04 31.28
CA LYS A 44 -9.31 -7.69 31.69
C LYS A 44 -8.12 -6.78 31.95
N GLY A 45 -8.14 -5.60 31.34
CA GLY A 45 -7.06 -4.61 31.46
C GLY A 45 -5.81 -4.89 30.62
N THR A 46 -5.85 -5.87 29.71
CA THR A 46 -4.75 -6.19 28.79
C THR A 46 -5.24 -6.37 27.36
N TYR A 47 -4.31 -6.53 26.42
CA TYR A 47 -4.61 -6.87 25.01
C TYR A 47 -4.49 -8.37 24.73
N ILE A 48 -4.34 -9.20 25.75
CA ILE A 48 -4.28 -10.65 25.60
C ILE A 48 -5.69 -11.17 25.46
N GLY A 49 -6.04 -11.70 24.30
CA GLY A 49 -7.38 -12.17 24.04
C GLY A 49 -7.51 -13.03 22.79
N THR A 50 -8.72 -13.51 22.57
CA THR A 50 -9.13 -14.30 21.44
C THR A 50 -10.58 -13.99 21.09
N VAL A 51 -11.09 -14.59 20.01
CA VAL A 51 -12.50 -14.51 19.62
C VAL A 51 -13.10 -15.90 19.52
N THR A 52 -14.42 -16.01 19.68
CA THR A 52 -15.13 -17.27 19.50
C THR A 52 -15.21 -17.65 18.02
N ASP A 53 -15.04 -18.93 17.70
CA ASP A 53 -15.13 -19.52 16.37
C ASP A 53 -16.60 -19.71 15.91
N LEU A 54 -16.78 -20.43 14.78
CA LEU A 54 -18.10 -20.69 14.18
C LEU A 54 -19.03 -21.51 15.08
N ASP A 55 -18.47 -22.27 16.01
CA ASP A 55 -19.20 -23.06 17.01
C ASP A 55 -19.33 -22.32 18.36
N GLY A 56 -18.97 -21.03 18.37
CA GLY A 56 -18.96 -20.20 19.58
C GLY A 56 -17.87 -20.57 20.59
N GLN A 57 -16.88 -21.38 20.19
CA GLN A 57 -15.80 -21.83 21.07
C GLN A 57 -14.60 -20.89 21.00
N PHE A 58 -13.85 -20.80 22.10
CA PHE A 58 -12.62 -20.03 22.16
C PHE A 58 -11.49 -20.81 22.84
N LEU A 59 -10.26 -20.43 22.48
CA LEU A 59 -9.04 -20.90 23.09
C LEU A 59 -8.13 -19.69 23.35
N LEU A 60 -7.72 -19.51 24.62
CA LEU A 60 -6.89 -18.39 25.06
C LEU A 60 -5.72 -18.89 25.89
N GLU A 61 -4.51 -18.59 25.50
CA GLU A 61 -3.31 -18.87 26.30
C GLU A 61 -3.06 -17.73 27.27
N LEU A 62 -2.92 -18.06 28.54
CA LEU A 62 -2.77 -17.08 29.62
C LEU A 62 -1.57 -17.46 30.51
N PRO A 63 -0.87 -16.47 31.09
CA PRO A 63 0.11 -16.72 32.14
C PRO A 63 -0.54 -17.42 33.36
N VAL A 64 0.24 -18.19 34.10
CA VAL A 64 -0.21 -18.81 35.35
C VAL A 64 -0.59 -17.73 36.34
N GLY A 65 -1.75 -17.87 36.97
CA GLY A 65 -2.27 -16.91 37.96
C GLY A 65 -3.80 -16.88 38.02
N ILE A 66 -4.31 -15.94 38.81
CA ILE A 66 -5.74 -15.66 38.89
C ILE A 66 -6.04 -14.44 38.02
N HIS A 67 -6.98 -14.60 37.12
CA HIS A 67 -7.29 -13.62 36.06
C HIS A 67 -8.79 -13.33 36.01
N ASP A 68 -9.11 -12.10 35.65
CA ASP A 68 -10.48 -11.70 35.28
C ASP A 68 -10.60 -11.73 33.76
N ILE A 69 -11.60 -12.43 33.26
CA ILE A 69 -11.86 -12.59 31.83
C ILE A 69 -13.07 -11.75 31.45
N GLN A 70 -12.88 -10.84 30.55
CA GLN A 70 -13.93 -10.00 30.00
C GLN A 70 -14.42 -10.56 28.67
N ILE A 71 -15.73 -10.71 28.53
CA ILE A 71 -16.37 -11.18 27.30
C ILE A 71 -17.32 -10.09 26.82
N SER A 72 -17.16 -9.72 25.57
CA SER A 72 -17.97 -8.69 24.92
C SER A 72 -18.36 -9.08 23.52
N TYR A 73 -19.58 -8.75 23.13
CA TYR A 73 -20.10 -8.95 21.78
C TYR A 73 -21.05 -7.79 21.43
N ILE A 74 -21.12 -7.46 20.14
CA ILE A 74 -21.97 -6.36 19.65
C ILE A 74 -23.42 -6.68 19.98
N THR A 75 -24.15 -5.73 20.55
CA THR A 75 -25.55 -5.85 21.01
C THR A 75 -25.76 -6.71 22.27
N TYR A 76 -24.69 -7.09 22.98
CA TYR A 76 -24.77 -7.86 24.22
C TYR A 76 -24.08 -7.14 25.36
N ALA A 77 -24.62 -7.29 26.56
CA ALA A 77 -23.99 -6.77 27.77
C ALA A 77 -22.60 -7.39 27.97
N THR A 78 -21.61 -6.55 28.20
CA THR A 78 -20.26 -7.01 28.51
C THR A 78 -20.23 -7.66 29.85
N ILE A 79 -19.79 -8.91 29.97
CA ILE A 79 -19.65 -9.61 31.25
C ILE A 79 -18.18 -9.78 31.62
N THR A 80 -17.91 -9.79 32.91
CA THR A 80 -16.59 -10.12 33.47
C THR A 80 -16.72 -11.36 34.37
N ILE A 81 -15.90 -12.37 34.10
CA ILE A 81 -15.76 -13.56 34.95
C ILE A 81 -14.53 -13.35 35.80
N GLU A 82 -14.73 -13.13 37.07
CA GLU A 82 -13.65 -12.82 38.00
C GLU A 82 -13.04 -14.10 38.59
N GLY A 83 -11.74 -14.04 38.91
CA GLY A 83 -11.08 -15.09 39.71
C GLY A 83 -10.80 -16.40 38.96
N VAL A 84 -10.64 -16.38 37.65
CA VAL A 84 -10.30 -17.58 36.87
C VAL A 84 -8.84 -17.99 37.15
N GLU A 85 -8.65 -19.08 37.86
CA GLU A 85 -7.33 -19.64 38.17
C GLU A 85 -6.78 -20.43 36.97
N ILE A 86 -5.61 -20.05 36.50
CA ILE A 86 -4.87 -20.70 35.40
C ILE A 86 -3.60 -21.34 35.98
N LYS A 87 -3.44 -22.66 35.79
CA LYS A 87 -2.26 -23.43 36.21
C LYS A 87 -1.39 -23.82 35.04
N ASN A 88 -0.12 -24.03 35.33
CA ASN A 88 0.88 -24.37 34.32
C ASN A 88 0.51 -25.64 33.51
N LYS A 89 0.43 -25.52 32.18
CA LYS A 89 0.07 -26.61 31.25
C LYS A 89 -1.31 -27.25 31.50
N GLU A 90 -2.16 -26.64 32.32
CA GLU A 90 -3.55 -27.05 32.54
C GLU A 90 -4.46 -26.41 31.50
N VAL A 91 -5.49 -27.16 31.06
CA VAL A 91 -6.60 -26.62 30.26
C VAL A 91 -7.78 -26.39 31.17
N LYS A 92 -8.11 -25.11 31.43
CA LYS A 92 -9.30 -24.70 32.16
C LYS A 92 -10.48 -24.56 31.21
N PHE A 93 -11.66 -25.06 31.58
CA PHE A 93 -12.87 -24.98 30.74
C PHE A 93 -13.90 -24.03 31.39
N LEU A 94 -14.44 -23.14 30.53
CA LEU A 94 -15.57 -22.24 30.83
C LEU A 94 -16.64 -22.44 29.76
N ASN A 95 -17.45 -23.47 29.88
CA ASN A 95 -18.45 -23.80 28.86
C ASN A 95 -19.77 -23.06 29.12
N ASN A 96 -20.47 -22.75 28.00
CA ASN A 96 -21.81 -22.15 27.99
C ASN A 96 -21.90 -20.84 28.75
N ILE A 97 -20.95 -19.96 28.53
CA ILE A 97 -20.98 -18.61 29.10
C ILE A 97 -22.12 -17.87 28.39
N ALA A 98 -23.22 -17.66 29.12
CA ALA A 98 -24.39 -16.98 28.62
C ALA A 98 -24.21 -15.46 28.69
N ILE A 99 -24.35 -14.77 27.57
CA ILE A 99 -24.41 -13.32 27.52
C ILE A 99 -25.79 -12.87 27.07
N THR A 100 -26.29 -11.78 27.68
CA THR A 100 -27.65 -11.29 27.46
C THR A 100 -27.62 -10.19 26.42
N SER A 101 -28.54 -10.24 25.46
CA SER A 101 -28.75 -9.14 24.53
C SER A 101 -29.21 -7.90 25.29
N GLU A 102 -28.50 -6.80 25.09
CA GLU A 102 -28.87 -5.51 25.63
C GLU A 102 -29.57 -4.72 24.53
N GLU A 103 -30.83 -4.38 24.72
CA GLU A 103 -31.50 -3.41 23.85
C GLU A 103 -30.89 -2.04 24.05
N GLN A 104 -29.67 -1.82 23.57
CA GLN A 104 -29.03 -0.53 23.59
C GLN A 104 -29.55 0.36 22.47
N GLN A 105 -29.79 1.61 22.82
CA GLN A 105 -30.20 2.64 21.88
C GLN A 105 -29.20 2.74 20.72
N LEU A 106 -29.69 2.84 19.49
CA LEU A 106 -28.95 2.88 18.22
C LEU A 106 -27.69 3.80 18.19
N ALA A 107 -27.62 4.81 19.08
CA ALA A 107 -26.48 5.71 19.16
C ALA A 107 -25.18 5.07 19.70
N GLU A 108 -25.28 4.09 20.58
CA GLU A 108 -24.12 3.47 21.23
C GLU A 108 -23.54 2.33 20.36
N VAL A 109 -24.37 1.68 19.55
CA VAL A 109 -23.97 0.61 18.62
C VAL A 109 -23.06 1.12 17.48
N ILE A 110 -23.29 2.31 16.97
CA ILE A 110 -22.49 2.91 15.88
C ILE A 110 -21.06 3.21 16.35
N ILE A 111 -20.91 3.67 17.59
CA ILE A 111 -19.61 4.07 18.17
C ILE A 111 -18.77 2.86 18.56
N THR A 112 -19.40 1.80 19.04
CA THR A 112 -18.72 0.55 19.43
C THR A 112 -18.31 -0.28 18.20
N ALA A 113 -19.08 -0.25 17.13
CA ALA A 113 -18.75 -0.93 15.88
C ALA A 113 -17.49 -0.37 15.20
N GLU A 114 -17.20 0.92 15.39
CA GLU A 114 -15.99 1.53 14.82
C GLU A 114 -14.71 1.13 15.58
N ALA A 115 -14.74 0.97 16.89
CA ALA A 115 -13.61 0.48 17.68
C ALA A 115 -13.24 -0.97 17.34
N ALA A 116 -14.25 -1.79 17.01
CA ALA A 116 -14.05 -3.19 16.58
C ALA A 116 -13.56 -3.35 15.12
N SER A 117 -13.67 -2.33 14.29
CA SER A 117 -13.43 -2.44 12.83
C SER A 117 -11.98 -2.73 12.41
N ASN A 118 -11.03 -2.68 13.36
CA ASN A 118 -9.61 -2.95 13.12
C ASN A 118 -9.24 -4.44 13.20
N THR A 119 -10.16 -5.30 13.64
CA THR A 119 -9.94 -6.73 13.84
C THR A 119 -10.51 -7.57 12.70
N GLU A 120 -9.96 -8.78 12.50
CA GLU A 120 -10.48 -9.74 11.53
C GLU A 120 -11.92 -10.17 11.90
N ALA A 121 -12.21 -10.31 13.20
CA ALA A 121 -13.54 -10.64 13.69
C ALA A 121 -14.59 -9.58 13.30
N ALA A 122 -14.24 -8.30 13.43
CA ALA A 122 -15.13 -7.21 13.02
C ALA A 122 -15.40 -7.22 11.51
N LEU A 123 -14.37 -7.49 10.71
CA LEU A 123 -14.52 -7.64 9.26
C LEU A 123 -15.46 -8.81 8.90
N LEU A 124 -15.35 -9.93 9.63
CA LEU A 124 -16.27 -11.08 9.45
C LEU A 124 -17.73 -10.72 9.78
N VAL A 125 -17.96 -9.93 10.82
CA VAL A 125 -19.30 -9.43 11.15
C VAL A 125 -19.83 -8.51 10.05
N VAL A 126 -19.02 -7.61 9.53
CA VAL A 126 -19.39 -6.76 8.39
C VAL A 126 -19.74 -7.62 7.17
N LYS A 127 -18.92 -8.64 6.85
CA LYS A 127 -19.18 -9.59 5.75
C LYS A 127 -20.49 -10.37 5.96
N LYS A 128 -20.77 -10.83 7.17
CA LYS A 128 -22.01 -11.59 7.50
C LYS A 128 -23.27 -10.72 7.37
N LYS A 129 -23.17 -9.43 7.76
CA LYS A 129 -24.30 -8.48 7.71
C LYS A 129 -24.49 -7.82 6.36
N ALA A 130 -23.49 -7.86 5.49
CA ALA A 130 -23.56 -7.23 4.18
C ALA A 130 -24.58 -7.93 3.28
N SER A 131 -25.40 -7.13 2.60
CA SER A 131 -26.33 -7.60 1.56
C SER A 131 -25.62 -7.95 0.24
N ILE A 132 -24.31 -7.68 0.16
CA ILE A 132 -23.46 -7.85 -1.02
C ILE A 132 -22.29 -8.77 -0.71
N MET A 133 -21.65 -9.30 -1.77
CA MET A 133 -20.44 -10.09 -1.62
C MET A 133 -19.25 -9.16 -1.33
N LEU A 134 -18.88 -9.12 -0.06
CA LEU A 134 -17.70 -8.39 0.44
C LEU A 134 -16.58 -9.36 0.74
N ASP A 135 -15.36 -8.92 0.47
CA ASP A 135 -14.13 -9.53 0.97
C ASP A 135 -13.17 -8.46 1.44
N GLY A 136 -12.19 -8.80 2.28
CA GLY A 136 -11.27 -7.78 2.75
C GLY A 136 -10.22 -8.32 3.71
N ILE A 137 -9.39 -7.41 4.18
CA ILE A 137 -8.31 -7.68 5.13
C ILE A 137 -8.22 -6.54 6.14
N SER A 138 -8.09 -6.87 7.41
CA SER A 138 -8.02 -5.92 8.53
C SER A 138 -6.58 -5.50 8.86
N ALA A 139 -6.42 -4.38 9.61
CA ALA A 139 -5.12 -3.94 10.12
C ALA A 139 -4.40 -5.00 10.96
N GLU A 140 -5.14 -5.78 11.74
CA GLU A 140 -4.60 -6.90 12.52
C GLU A 140 -3.91 -7.92 11.61
N LYS A 141 -4.59 -8.35 10.55
CA LYS A 141 -4.05 -9.30 9.57
C LYS A 141 -2.88 -8.72 8.80
N ILE A 142 -2.95 -7.45 8.40
CA ILE A 142 -1.87 -6.74 7.69
C ILE A 142 -0.58 -6.75 8.52
N LYS A 143 -0.68 -6.47 9.82
CA LYS A 143 0.48 -6.50 10.75
C LYS A 143 1.12 -7.89 10.85
N LEU A 144 0.31 -8.95 10.82
CA LEU A 144 0.80 -10.33 10.90
C LEU A 144 1.49 -10.78 9.60
N THR A 145 1.11 -10.23 8.45
CA THR A 145 1.65 -10.66 7.15
C THR A 145 2.95 -9.97 6.76
N GLY A 146 3.24 -8.82 7.38
CA GLY A 146 4.47 -8.07 7.12
C GLY A 146 4.51 -7.38 5.75
N ASP A 147 3.36 -7.23 5.11
CA ASP A 147 3.25 -6.54 3.81
C ASP A 147 3.60 -5.06 3.96
N GLY A 148 4.37 -4.52 3.01
CA GLY A 148 4.85 -3.15 3.06
C GLY A 148 3.93 -2.13 2.41
N THR A 149 3.11 -2.55 1.44
CA THR A 149 2.25 -1.67 0.64
C THR A 149 0.83 -2.21 0.49
N ALA A 150 -0.11 -1.33 0.12
CA ALA A 150 -1.49 -1.73 -0.18
C ALA A 150 -1.57 -2.73 -1.35
N ALA A 151 -0.66 -2.68 -2.31
CA ALA A 151 -0.59 -3.64 -3.41
C ALA A 151 -0.31 -5.05 -2.90
N GLU A 152 0.64 -5.20 -1.98
CA GLU A 152 0.97 -6.48 -1.36
C GLU A 152 -0.18 -7.01 -0.49
N VAL A 153 -0.80 -6.13 0.30
CA VAL A 153 -1.98 -6.43 1.11
C VAL A 153 -3.16 -6.89 0.25
N ALA A 154 -3.45 -6.18 -0.84
CA ALA A 154 -4.58 -6.48 -1.72
C ALA A 154 -4.49 -7.86 -2.39
N LYS A 155 -3.28 -8.36 -2.67
CA LYS A 155 -3.06 -9.72 -3.19
C LYS A 155 -3.63 -10.82 -2.29
N ARG A 156 -3.82 -10.54 -1.00
CA ARG A 156 -4.36 -11.51 -0.02
C ARG A 156 -5.88 -11.55 0.02
N VAL A 157 -6.53 -10.57 -0.63
CA VAL A 157 -7.99 -10.55 -0.72
C VAL A 157 -8.44 -11.51 -1.84
N THR A 158 -9.38 -12.38 -1.53
CA THR A 158 -9.87 -13.40 -2.48
C THR A 158 -10.41 -12.77 -3.77
N GLY A 159 -9.93 -13.25 -4.91
CA GLY A 159 -10.34 -12.78 -6.24
C GLY A 159 -9.71 -11.43 -6.65
N VAL A 160 -8.69 -10.98 -5.93
CA VAL A 160 -7.86 -9.84 -6.29
C VAL A 160 -6.51 -10.33 -6.78
N SER A 161 -6.04 -9.77 -7.88
CA SER A 161 -4.68 -9.93 -8.38
C SER A 161 -4.06 -8.57 -8.67
N ILE A 162 -2.74 -8.50 -8.69
CA ILE A 162 -1.99 -7.26 -8.92
C ILE A 162 -1.10 -7.47 -10.15
N GLU A 163 -1.26 -6.63 -11.14
CA GLU A 163 -0.41 -6.57 -12.32
C GLU A 163 0.70 -5.54 -12.14
N GLY A 164 1.90 -5.88 -12.59
CA GLY A 164 3.07 -4.99 -12.52
C GLY A 164 3.45 -4.54 -11.10
N GLY A 165 2.93 -5.22 -10.05
CA GLY A 165 3.14 -4.81 -8.66
C GLY A 165 2.32 -3.59 -8.22
N LYS A 166 1.52 -2.98 -9.09
CA LYS A 166 0.89 -1.66 -8.90
C LYS A 166 -0.63 -1.67 -9.08
N TYR A 167 -1.15 -2.35 -10.11
CA TYR A 167 -2.54 -2.23 -10.57
C TYR A 167 -3.41 -3.38 -10.10
N VAL A 168 -4.58 -3.05 -9.59
CA VAL A 168 -5.56 -4.01 -9.07
C VAL A 168 -6.43 -4.56 -10.19
N TYR A 169 -6.57 -5.88 -10.20
CA TYR A 169 -7.53 -6.62 -10.99
C TYR A 169 -8.46 -7.38 -10.06
N ILE A 170 -9.75 -7.22 -10.24
CA ILE A 170 -10.77 -7.94 -9.47
C ILE A 170 -11.49 -8.89 -10.41
N ARG A 171 -11.46 -10.19 -10.11
CA ARG A 171 -12.04 -11.25 -10.96
C ARG A 171 -11.48 -11.26 -12.39
N GLY A 172 -10.21 -10.90 -12.56
CA GLY A 172 -9.56 -10.79 -13.87
C GLY A 172 -9.90 -9.53 -14.67
N LEU A 173 -10.74 -8.64 -14.12
CA LEU A 173 -11.07 -7.35 -14.72
C LEU A 173 -10.25 -6.26 -14.02
N GLY A 174 -9.57 -5.43 -14.81
CA GLY A 174 -8.75 -4.33 -14.32
C GLY A 174 -9.13 -3.01 -14.99
N ASP A 175 -8.32 -1.99 -14.75
CA ASP A 175 -8.42 -0.65 -15.31
C ASP A 175 -9.84 -0.08 -15.21
N ARG A 176 -10.50 0.21 -16.34
CA ARG A 176 -11.85 0.81 -16.41
C ARG A 176 -12.96 -0.01 -15.75
N TYR A 177 -12.72 -1.28 -15.45
CA TYR A 177 -13.74 -2.17 -14.88
C TYR A 177 -13.66 -2.28 -13.35
N THR A 178 -12.57 -1.81 -12.75
CA THR A 178 -12.37 -1.76 -11.31
C THR A 178 -12.25 -0.33 -10.84
N LYS A 179 -12.77 -0.05 -9.66
CA LYS A 179 -12.67 1.27 -9.04
C LYS A 179 -11.98 1.18 -7.69
N THR A 180 -11.15 2.16 -7.38
CA THR A 180 -10.50 2.27 -6.07
C THR A 180 -10.95 3.55 -5.39
N THR A 181 -11.30 3.44 -4.11
CA THR A 181 -11.68 4.55 -3.26
C THR A 181 -10.80 4.61 -2.02
N LEU A 182 -10.65 5.79 -1.46
CA LEU A 182 -9.98 6.06 -0.20
C LEU A 182 -10.97 6.64 0.80
N ASN A 183 -11.17 5.96 1.93
CA ASN A 183 -12.21 6.31 2.91
C ASN A 183 -13.61 6.47 2.30
N GLY A 184 -13.93 5.65 1.31
CA GLY A 184 -15.19 5.71 0.57
C GLY A 184 -15.29 6.85 -0.46
N SER A 185 -14.23 7.62 -0.69
CA SER A 185 -14.18 8.71 -1.66
C SER A 185 -13.33 8.34 -2.86
N GLU A 186 -13.73 8.77 -4.05
CA GLU A 186 -12.97 8.57 -5.27
C GLU A 186 -11.65 9.32 -5.22
N ILE A 187 -10.61 8.69 -5.75
CA ILE A 187 -9.27 9.29 -5.86
C ILE A 187 -8.74 9.13 -7.29
N PRO A 188 -8.02 10.14 -7.80
CA PRO A 188 -7.48 10.12 -9.14
C PRO A 188 -6.34 9.10 -9.27
N GLY A 189 -6.15 8.59 -10.49
CA GLY A 189 -4.99 7.77 -10.85
C GLY A 189 -3.69 8.57 -10.88
N LEU A 190 -2.58 7.88 -10.96
CA LEU A 190 -1.22 8.45 -11.05
C LEU A 190 -0.50 8.03 -12.34
N ASP A 191 -1.20 7.36 -13.23
CA ASP A 191 -0.67 6.87 -14.49
C ASP A 191 -1.35 7.61 -15.64
N PRO A 192 -0.60 8.27 -16.54
CA PRO A 192 -1.19 8.97 -17.68
C PRO A 192 -1.85 8.03 -18.69
N ASP A 193 -1.50 6.74 -18.68
CA ASP A 193 -1.96 5.76 -19.64
C ASP A 193 -3.06 4.83 -19.11
N ARG A 194 -3.36 4.89 -17.79
CA ARG A 194 -4.33 4.02 -17.10
C ARG A 194 -5.15 4.77 -16.05
N ASN A 195 -6.44 4.46 -15.96
CA ASN A 195 -7.32 5.01 -14.93
C ASN A 195 -7.22 4.28 -13.57
N SER A 196 -6.52 3.17 -13.52
CA SER A 196 -6.35 2.42 -12.27
C SER A 196 -5.39 3.11 -11.33
N LEU A 197 -5.79 3.21 -10.06
CA LEU A 197 -4.91 3.70 -9.02
C LEU A 197 -3.74 2.73 -8.79
N GLN A 198 -2.56 3.28 -8.67
CA GLN A 198 -1.37 2.53 -8.31
C GLN A 198 -1.33 2.29 -6.79
N MET A 199 -1.49 1.04 -6.38
CA MET A 199 -1.63 0.64 -4.97
C MET A 199 -0.29 0.56 -4.22
N ASP A 200 0.81 0.57 -4.92
CA ASP A 200 2.16 0.48 -4.37
C ASP A 200 2.59 1.72 -3.57
N ILE A 201 1.94 2.87 -3.81
CA ILE A 201 2.25 4.12 -3.10
C ILE A 201 1.65 4.21 -1.69
N PHE A 202 0.73 3.32 -1.29
CA PHE A 202 0.10 3.34 0.03
C PHE A 202 0.87 2.46 1.01
N PRO A 203 1.54 3.03 2.02
CA PRO A 203 2.21 2.25 3.06
C PRO A 203 1.20 1.49 3.92
N SER A 204 1.46 0.21 4.17
CA SER A 204 0.53 -0.67 4.89
C SER A 204 0.24 -0.21 6.33
N ASN A 205 1.19 0.46 6.99
CA ASN A 205 1.03 0.98 8.35
C ASN A 205 0.03 2.14 8.46
N GLN A 206 -0.37 2.74 7.33
CA GLN A 206 -1.40 3.78 7.27
C GLN A 206 -2.78 3.23 6.90
N ILE A 207 -2.89 1.90 6.68
CA ILE A 207 -4.11 1.22 6.27
C ILE A 207 -4.76 0.55 7.48
N LYS A 208 -6.04 0.86 7.70
CA LYS A 208 -6.92 0.21 8.67
C LYS A 208 -7.53 -1.06 8.11
N SER A 209 -8.03 -0.99 6.88
CA SER A 209 -8.59 -2.14 6.16
C SER A 209 -8.56 -1.90 4.66
N ILE A 210 -8.56 -3.00 3.91
CA ILE A 210 -8.90 -3.01 2.49
C ILE A 210 -10.13 -3.87 2.33
N VAL A 211 -11.20 -3.28 1.79
CA VAL A 211 -12.48 -3.96 1.56
C VAL A 211 -12.78 -3.95 0.06
N VAL A 212 -13.19 -5.11 -0.46
CA VAL A 212 -13.53 -5.29 -1.87
C VAL A 212 -14.99 -5.66 -1.99
N SER A 213 -15.78 -4.79 -2.60
CA SER A 213 -17.17 -5.03 -2.97
C SER A 213 -17.20 -5.63 -4.37
N LYS A 214 -17.77 -6.85 -4.47
CA LYS A 214 -17.79 -7.60 -5.73
C LYS A 214 -19.13 -7.49 -6.48
N ASN A 215 -20.12 -6.90 -5.87
CA ASN A 215 -21.44 -6.66 -6.43
C ASN A 215 -21.79 -5.18 -6.29
N PHE A 216 -22.61 -4.69 -7.20
CA PHE A 216 -23.14 -3.34 -7.20
C PHE A 216 -24.30 -3.19 -6.22
N THR A 217 -24.37 -2.07 -5.52
CA THR A 217 -25.52 -1.57 -4.76
C THR A 217 -25.77 -0.11 -5.10
N ALA A 218 -26.96 0.39 -4.83
CA ALA A 218 -27.38 1.75 -5.22
C ALA A 218 -26.59 2.87 -4.53
N ASP A 219 -25.92 2.57 -3.42
CA ASP A 219 -25.05 3.48 -2.65
C ASP A 219 -23.61 3.54 -3.19
N LEU A 220 -23.23 2.64 -4.12
CA LEU A 220 -21.91 2.61 -4.71
C LEU A 220 -21.88 3.34 -6.07
N PRO A 221 -20.71 3.84 -6.50
CA PRO A 221 -20.55 4.41 -7.84
C PRO A 221 -20.98 3.42 -8.92
N ALA A 222 -21.64 3.91 -9.98
CA ALA A 222 -22.22 3.07 -11.02
C ALA A 222 -21.24 2.65 -12.12
N ASP A 223 -20.00 3.09 -12.07
CA ASP A 223 -19.01 2.99 -13.15
C ASP A 223 -17.98 1.87 -12.95
N PHE A 224 -18.35 0.81 -12.23
CA PHE A 224 -17.52 -0.40 -12.14
C PHE A 224 -18.32 -1.67 -12.43
N THR A 225 -17.66 -2.74 -12.90
CA THR A 225 -18.24 -4.06 -13.15
C THR A 225 -17.44 -5.21 -12.53
N GLY A 226 -16.13 -5.08 -12.41
CA GLY A 226 -15.24 -6.06 -11.78
C GLY A 226 -15.37 -6.08 -10.25
N GLY A 227 -15.31 -4.91 -9.67
CA GLY A 227 -15.43 -4.68 -8.24
C GLY A 227 -14.92 -3.31 -7.84
N LEU A 228 -15.28 -2.90 -6.62
CA LEU A 228 -14.81 -1.68 -5.99
C LEU A 228 -13.92 -2.05 -4.80
N LEU A 229 -12.68 -1.52 -4.78
CA LEU A 229 -11.74 -1.66 -3.69
C LEU A 229 -11.71 -0.37 -2.88
N ASN A 230 -12.04 -0.44 -1.61
CA ASN A 230 -11.95 0.68 -0.69
C ASN A 230 -10.76 0.51 0.26
N ILE A 231 -9.86 1.49 0.29
CA ILE A 231 -8.79 1.61 1.26
C ILE A 231 -9.29 2.48 2.40
N GLU A 232 -9.33 1.96 3.61
CA GLU A 232 -9.59 2.76 4.79
C GLU A 232 -8.29 3.09 5.49
N THR A 233 -8.07 4.35 5.79
CA THR A 233 -6.90 4.79 6.55
C THR A 233 -7.09 4.53 8.04
N VAL A 234 -5.97 4.32 8.75
CA VAL A 234 -5.99 4.15 10.21
C VAL A 234 -6.70 5.34 10.88
N ASP A 235 -7.42 5.02 11.93
CA ASP A 235 -8.12 5.97 12.76
C ASP A 235 -7.33 6.22 14.08
N PHE A 236 -7.75 7.20 14.85
CA PHE A 236 -7.15 7.46 16.16
C PHE A 236 -7.47 6.30 17.12
N PRO A 237 -6.50 5.84 17.92
CA PRO A 237 -6.71 4.77 18.90
C PRO A 237 -7.44 5.29 20.13
N ASP A 238 -8.20 4.41 20.79
CA ASP A 238 -8.92 4.73 22.03
C ASP A 238 -7.96 4.99 23.22
N GLU A 239 -6.75 4.45 23.16
CA GLU A 239 -5.71 4.62 24.17
C GLU A 239 -4.42 5.17 23.54
N LYS A 240 -3.54 5.72 24.38
CA LYS A 240 -2.24 6.22 23.90
C LYS A 240 -1.39 5.10 23.33
N VAL A 241 -1.13 5.20 22.03
CA VAL A 241 -0.25 4.29 21.32
C VAL A 241 0.94 5.07 20.76
N VAL A 242 2.14 4.55 20.98
CA VAL A 242 3.37 4.98 20.31
C VAL A 242 3.98 3.73 19.69
N SER A 243 4.15 3.74 18.38
CA SER A 243 4.70 2.62 17.63
C SER A 243 5.89 3.09 16.82
N PHE A 244 6.96 2.31 16.88
CA PHE A 244 8.13 2.46 16.04
C PHE A 244 8.45 1.11 15.42
N SER A 245 8.69 1.08 14.12
CA SER A 245 9.15 -0.11 13.42
C SER A 245 10.36 0.22 12.56
N PHE A 246 11.26 -0.74 12.47
CA PHE A 246 12.42 -0.74 11.62
C PHE A 246 12.52 -2.12 10.98
N GLY A 247 12.73 -2.16 9.66
CA GLY A 247 12.87 -3.39 8.92
C GLY A 247 14.00 -3.28 7.91
N THR A 248 14.65 -4.40 7.66
CA THR A 248 15.59 -4.57 6.56
C THR A 248 15.39 -5.93 5.95
N SER A 249 15.62 -6.06 4.65
CA SER A 249 15.61 -7.35 3.96
C SER A 249 16.91 -7.57 3.19
N PHE A 250 17.25 -8.83 2.98
CA PHE A 250 18.43 -9.24 2.25
C PHE A 250 18.09 -10.34 1.25
N ASN A 251 18.38 -10.08 -0.02
CA ASN A 251 18.35 -11.06 -1.09
C ASN A 251 19.74 -11.09 -1.75
N PRO A 252 20.48 -12.20 -1.72
CA PRO A 252 21.84 -12.27 -2.22
C PRO A 252 21.98 -12.03 -3.74
N TYR A 253 20.89 -12.16 -4.49
CA TYR A 253 20.88 -11.88 -5.94
C TYR A 253 20.66 -10.39 -6.26
N VAL A 254 20.20 -9.62 -5.29
CA VAL A 254 19.87 -8.19 -5.45
C VAL A 254 20.82 -7.33 -4.65
N HIS A 255 20.96 -7.63 -3.34
CA HIS A 255 21.63 -6.76 -2.39
C HIS A 255 23.13 -7.03 -2.30
N LEU A 256 23.89 -5.96 -2.15
CA LEU A 256 25.36 -5.96 -2.17
C LEU A 256 25.92 -6.55 -3.47
N ASN A 257 25.10 -6.50 -4.53
CA ASN A 257 25.45 -6.97 -5.86
C ASN A 257 26.13 -5.83 -6.64
N SER A 258 27.38 -6.04 -7.07
CA SER A 258 28.14 -5.07 -7.86
C SER A 258 27.66 -4.91 -9.31
N ASP A 259 26.87 -5.87 -9.80
CA ASP A 259 26.32 -5.84 -11.16
C ASP A 259 24.99 -5.09 -11.26
N PHE A 260 24.48 -4.57 -10.13
CA PHE A 260 23.27 -3.79 -10.10
C PHE A 260 23.39 -2.57 -11.02
N LEU A 261 22.41 -2.42 -11.91
CA LEU A 261 22.37 -1.29 -12.83
C LEU A 261 21.68 -0.08 -12.21
N SER A 262 22.33 1.08 -12.36
CA SER A 262 21.81 2.38 -11.96
C SER A 262 22.36 3.47 -12.87
N TYR A 263 22.11 4.73 -12.57
CA TYR A 263 22.73 5.88 -13.20
C TYR A 263 22.80 7.05 -12.20
N GLU A 264 23.62 8.03 -12.49
CA GLU A 264 23.76 9.23 -11.66
C GLU A 264 22.45 10.03 -11.72
N GLY A 265 21.75 10.10 -10.60
CA GLY A 265 20.46 10.77 -10.42
C GLY A 265 20.56 12.11 -9.72
N GLY A 266 19.42 12.62 -9.23
CA GLY A 266 19.34 13.84 -8.43
C GLY A 266 19.66 13.60 -6.95
N ASN A 267 20.04 14.68 -6.26
CA ASN A 267 20.38 14.63 -4.83
C ASN A 267 19.17 14.35 -3.92
N LEU A 268 17.95 14.52 -4.43
CA LEU A 268 16.70 14.29 -3.68
C LEU A 268 16.02 12.96 -4.03
N ASP A 269 16.60 12.13 -4.89
CA ASP A 269 16.08 10.83 -5.28
C ASP A 269 15.80 9.93 -4.05
N PHE A 270 16.64 10.03 -3.01
CA PHE A 270 16.45 9.28 -1.77
C PHE A 270 15.20 9.68 -0.96
N LEU A 271 14.58 10.82 -1.27
CA LEU A 271 13.28 11.24 -0.72
C LEU A 271 12.14 11.05 -1.72
N GLY A 272 12.43 10.56 -2.93
CA GLY A 272 11.45 10.38 -3.99
C GLY A 272 11.12 11.64 -4.77
N PHE A 273 11.96 12.68 -4.72
CA PHE A 273 11.76 13.94 -5.45
C PHE A 273 12.82 14.12 -6.53
N ASP A 274 12.40 14.61 -7.70
CA ASP A 274 13.34 15.17 -8.68
C ASP A 274 13.78 16.57 -8.24
N ASP A 275 15.09 16.83 -8.26
CA ASP A 275 15.67 18.11 -7.86
C ASP A 275 15.92 19.08 -9.04
N GLY A 276 15.36 18.77 -10.22
CA GLY A 276 15.56 19.52 -11.45
C GLY A 276 16.78 19.09 -12.27
N THR A 277 17.57 18.13 -11.79
CA THR A 277 18.71 17.58 -12.55
C THR A 277 18.26 16.97 -13.89
N ARG A 278 16.99 16.54 -13.97
CA ARG A 278 16.34 15.94 -15.16
C ARG A 278 15.38 16.91 -15.85
N ALA A 279 15.40 18.20 -15.51
CA ALA A 279 14.49 19.18 -16.09
C ALA A 279 14.64 19.27 -17.62
N LEU A 280 13.56 19.58 -18.31
CA LEU A 280 13.59 19.91 -19.73
C LEU A 280 14.40 21.22 -19.91
N PRO A 281 15.43 21.25 -20.75
CA PRO A 281 16.24 22.44 -20.95
C PRO A 281 15.42 23.63 -21.45
N ALA A 282 15.79 24.83 -21.00
CA ALA A 282 15.15 26.06 -21.45
C ALA A 282 15.20 26.19 -22.98
N GLY A 283 14.05 26.49 -23.59
CA GLY A 283 13.90 26.60 -25.05
C GLY A 283 13.50 25.31 -25.75
N ALA A 284 13.57 24.15 -25.08
CA ALA A 284 13.11 22.88 -25.66
C ALA A 284 11.57 22.81 -25.81
N GLU A 285 10.82 23.59 -25.03
CA GLU A 285 9.37 23.74 -25.14
C GLU A 285 8.93 24.65 -26.30
N SER A 286 9.87 25.35 -26.91
CA SER A 286 9.56 26.31 -27.98
C SER A 286 9.45 25.61 -29.33
N ASN A 287 8.55 26.12 -30.20
CA ASN A 287 8.47 25.68 -31.57
C ASN A 287 9.72 26.09 -32.41
N ASN A 288 10.64 26.86 -31.83
CA ASN A 288 11.83 27.36 -32.47
C ASN A 288 13.09 26.69 -31.93
N ILE A 289 13.11 25.37 -31.95
CA ILE A 289 14.31 24.61 -31.56
C ILE A 289 15.45 24.93 -32.55
N PRO A 290 16.64 25.32 -32.07
CA PRO A 290 17.76 25.63 -32.95
C PRO A 290 18.23 24.33 -33.63
N THR A 291 18.07 24.27 -34.94
CA THR A 291 18.52 23.16 -35.78
C THR A 291 19.27 23.70 -37.00
N PRO A 292 20.14 22.92 -37.65
CA PRO A 292 20.77 23.34 -38.89
C PRO A 292 19.73 23.70 -39.99
N ILE A 293 18.58 23.06 -39.99
CA ILE A 293 17.49 23.30 -40.96
C ILE A 293 16.77 24.63 -40.66
N SER A 294 16.67 25.03 -39.37
CA SER A 294 16.09 26.33 -39.00
C SER A 294 17.00 27.53 -39.30
N GLY A 295 18.20 27.30 -39.80
CA GLY A 295 19.20 28.33 -40.05
C GLY A 295 19.90 28.84 -38.79
N ALA A 296 19.78 28.11 -37.66
CA ALA A 296 20.49 28.44 -36.43
C ALA A 296 22.02 28.30 -36.61
N SER A 297 22.79 29.10 -35.88
CA SER A 297 24.24 28.99 -35.93
C SER A 297 24.72 27.66 -35.31
N PRO A 298 25.86 27.10 -35.73
CA PRO A 298 26.44 25.92 -35.10
C PRO A 298 26.66 26.08 -33.61
N GLU A 299 26.97 27.30 -33.14
CA GLU A 299 27.15 27.67 -31.76
C GLU A 299 25.84 27.52 -30.95
N ASP A 300 24.72 28.02 -31.50
CA ASP A 300 23.40 27.93 -30.88
C ASP A 300 22.92 26.47 -30.79
N VAL A 301 23.10 25.69 -31.89
CA VAL A 301 22.79 24.27 -31.91
C VAL A 301 23.60 23.51 -30.88
N ASN A 302 24.91 23.76 -30.77
CA ASN A 302 25.78 23.12 -29.77
C ASN A 302 25.40 23.52 -28.34
N ALA A 303 25.11 24.81 -28.11
CA ALA A 303 24.69 25.29 -26.80
C ALA A 303 23.39 24.59 -26.35
N PHE A 304 22.41 24.48 -27.25
CA PHE A 304 21.16 23.80 -26.99
C PHE A 304 21.37 22.32 -26.71
N VAL A 305 22.13 21.59 -27.53
CA VAL A 305 22.40 20.15 -27.30
C VAL A 305 23.14 19.93 -25.97
N ARG A 306 24.10 20.80 -25.62
CA ARG A 306 24.83 20.69 -24.34
C ARG A 306 24.03 21.09 -23.12
N SER A 307 22.88 21.71 -23.27
CA SER A 307 21.98 22.03 -22.15
C SER A 307 21.24 20.81 -21.61
N PHE A 308 21.18 19.71 -22.37
CA PHE A 308 20.60 18.46 -21.90
C PHE A 308 21.55 17.72 -20.95
N ASN A 309 20.98 17.01 -19.97
CA ASN A 309 21.78 16.14 -19.10
C ASN A 309 22.55 15.10 -19.96
N PRO A 310 23.87 14.99 -19.82
CA PRO A 310 24.70 14.14 -20.69
C PRO A 310 24.67 12.65 -20.35
N THR A 311 24.11 12.26 -19.19
CA THR A 311 24.05 10.85 -18.76
C THR A 311 23.09 10.08 -19.66
N LEU A 312 23.59 9.16 -20.47
CA LEU A 312 22.80 8.36 -21.43
C LEU A 312 22.99 6.84 -21.25
N ALA A 313 23.91 6.42 -20.39
CA ALA A 313 24.23 5.02 -20.18
C ALA A 313 23.98 4.59 -18.73
N ALA A 314 23.46 3.38 -18.58
CA ALA A 314 23.39 2.73 -17.29
C ALA A 314 24.80 2.35 -16.79
N THR A 315 25.06 2.47 -15.52
CA THR A 315 26.32 2.13 -14.87
C THR A 315 26.11 1.04 -13.81
N GLN A 316 27.09 0.19 -13.61
CA GLN A 316 27.08 -0.77 -12.52
C GLN A 316 27.42 -0.06 -11.21
N GLN A 317 26.62 -0.32 -10.20
CA GLN A 317 26.80 0.19 -8.83
C GLN A 317 26.48 -0.92 -7.85
N THR A 318 27.08 -0.87 -6.65
CA THR A 318 26.69 -1.82 -5.62
C THR A 318 25.38 -1.40 -4.99
N SER A 319 24.35 -2.25 -5.08
CA SER A 319 23.07 -2.04 -4.43
C SER A 319 23.19 -2.10 -2.90
N LEU A 320 22.36 -1.35 -2.19
CA LEU A 320 22.27 -1.42 -0.74
C LEU A 320 21.22 -2.45 -0.30
N LEU A 321 21.06 -2.62 1.01
CA LEU A 321 19.96 -3.40 1.60
C LEU A 321 18.65 -2.65 1.47
N ASP A 322 17.56 -3.38 1.40
CA ASP A 322 16.25 -2.78 1.61
C ASP A 322 16.12 -2.26 3.03
N PHE A 323 15.46 -1.15 3.15
CA PHE A 323 15.25 -0.48 4.41
C PHE A 323 13.82 0.01 4.52
N SER A 324 13.21 -0.19 5.68
CA SER A 324 11.93 0.40 6.02
C SER A 324 11.92 0.92 7.44
N GLY A 325 11.26 2.06 7.64
CA GLY A 325 11.06 2.64 8.95
C GLY A 325 9.68 3.25 9.06
N SER A 326 9.01 3.09 10.20
CA SER A 326 7.79 3.82 10.47
C SER A 326 7.70 4.26 11.92
N PHE A 327 7.03 5.38 12.12
CA PHE A 327 6.72 5.93 13.42
C PHE A 327 5.26 6.34 13.43
N SER A 328 4.52 5.97 14.49
CA SER A 328 3.16 6.46 14.68
C SER A 328 2.89 6.76 16.15
N ILE A 329 2.12 7.81 16.38
CA ILE A 329 1.66 8.22 17.69
C ILE A 329 0.18 8.59 17.59
N GLY A 330 -0.60 8.14 18.56
CA GLY A 330 -2.02 8.49 18.63
C GLY A 330 -2.55 8.35 20.06
N ASN A 331 -3.66 9.02 20.30
CA ASN A 331 -4.38 8.96 21.57
C ASN A 331 -5.79 9.51 21.41
N MET A 332 -6.67 9.11 22.32
CA MET A 332 -7.96 9.75 22.54
C MET A 332 -7.98 10.38 23.95
N ILE A 333 -8.33 11.64 24.02
CA ILE A 333 -8.38 12.43 25.26
C ILE A 333 -9.84 12.68 25.60
N ASP A 334 -10.26 12.27 26.78
CA ASP A 334 -11.56 12.63 27.32
C ASP A 334 -11.53 14.08 27.86
N LEU A 335 -12.33 14.95 27.25
CA LEU A 335 -12.38 16.36 27.57
C LEU A 335 -13.37 16.67 28.71
N ASN A 336 -14.24 15.73 29.08
CA ASN A 336 -15.30 15.96 30.08
C ASN A 336 -15.30 14.86 31.16
N LYS A 337 -14.20 14.73 31.89
CA LYS A 337 -14.06 13.77 32.98
C LYS A 337 -15.09 14.08 34.10
N GLY A 338 -16.19 13.32 34.12
CA GLY A 338 -17.21 13.40 35.16
C GLY A 338 -18.48 14.16 34.79
N GLY A 339 -18.65 14.59 33.54
CA GLY A 339 -19.91 15.12 33.02
C GLY A 339 -20.84 14.01 32.49
N SER A 340 -22.12 14.34 32.34
CA SER A 340 -23.13 13.43 31.76
C SER A 340 -23.00 13.21 30.25
N GLU A 341 -22.25 14.07 29.54
CA GLU A 341 -22.01 13.99 28.09
C GLU A 341 -20.57 13.58 27.84
N SER A 342 -20.35 12.58 26.97
CA SER A 342 -19.01 12.21 26.53
C SER A 342 -18.50 13.21 25.48
N ARG A 343 -17.30 13.76 25.70
CA ARG A 343 -16.61 14.63 24.72
C ARG A 343 -15.17 14.17 24.60
N LYS A 344 -14.81 13.63 23.45
CA LYS A 344 -13.50 13.05 23.22
C LYS A 344 -12.81 13.74 22.05
N LEU A 345 -11.50 13.96 22.20
CA LEU A 345 -10.63 14.45 21.14
C LEU A 345 -9.60 13.37 20.83
N GLY A 346 -9.68 12.82 19.62
CA GLY A 346 -8.70 11.87 19.09
C GLY A 346 -7.67 12.56 18.21
N TYR A 347 -6.43 12.10 18.25
CA TYR A 347 -5.41 12.49 17.29
C TYR A 347 -4.54 11.30 16.91
N MET A 348 -3.99 11.37 15.70
CA MET A 348 -3.03 10.41 15.19
C MET A 348 -2.04 11.10 14.25
N ALA A 349 -0.76 10.73 14.35
CA ALA A 349 0.27 11.07 13.39
C ALA A 349 1.05 9.81 13.03
N SER A 350 1.30 9.60 11.74
CA SER A 350 2.10 8.48 11.25
C SER A 350 3.04 8.96 10.15
N LEU A 351 4.28 8.48 10.22
CA LEU A 351 5.30 8.67 9.21
C LEU A 351 5.83 7.30 8.78
N SER A 352 6.14 7.15 7.51
CA SER A 352 6.77 5.95 6.97
C SER A 352 7.78 6.30 5.91
N TYR A 353 8.81 5.49 5.81
CA TYR A 353 9.81 5.55 4.76
C TYR A 353 10.24 4.14 4.39
N LYS A 354 10.38 3.85 3.08
CA LYS A 354 10.81 2.56 2.55
C LYS A 354 11.72 2.80 1.35
N SER A 355 12.82 2.07 1.27
CA SER A 355 13.69 2.02 0.09
C SER A 355 13.92 0.57 -0.28
N GLU A 356 13.66 0.20 -1.52
CA GLU A 356 13.76 -1.17 -2.03
C GLU A 356 14.57 -1.20 -3.31
N TYR A 357 15.31 -2.30 -3.49
CA TYR A 357 16.08 -2.59 -4.68
C TYR A 357 15.56 -3.86 -5.34
N ARG A 358 15.46 -3.86 -6.68
CA ARG A 358 15.13 -5.02 -7.50
C ARG A 358 16.13 -5.14 -8.63
N PHE A 359 16.60 -6.32 -8.89
CA PHE A 359 17.54 -6.59 -9.98
C PHE A 359 17.08 -7.81 -10.76
N TYR A 360 16.95 -7.63 -12.06
CA TYR A 360 16.62 -8.67 -13.02
C TYR A 360 17.82 -8.90 -13.93
N ASN A 361 18.55 -9.96 -13.68
CA ASN A 361 19.74 -10.31 -14.46
C ASN A 361 19.38 -10.83 -15.86
N GLU A 362 18.17 -11.38 -16.01
CA GLU A 362 17.60 -11.88 -17.26
C GLU A 362 16.24 -11.23 -17.47
N ALA A 363 16.23 -9.90 -17.71
CA ALA A 363 15.02 -9.15 -18.01
C ALA A 363 14.66 -9.32 -19.48
N PHE A 364 13.47 -9.83 -19.75
CA PHE A 364 12.99 -10.06 -21.11
C PHE A 364 11.70 -9.25 -21.35
N PHE A 365 11.69 -8.50 -22.46
CA PHE A 365 10.50 -7.80 -22.95
C PHE A 365 10.27 -8.21 -24.40
N GLY A 366 9.05 -8.59 -24.74
CA GLY A 366 8.69 -9.00 -26.09
C GLY A 366 7.41 -8.33 -26.56
N GLU A 367 7.47 -7.73 -27.71
CA GLU A 367 6.31 -7.28 -28.46
C GLU A 367 6.00 -8.30 -29.55
N TYR A 368 4.77 -8.80 -29.56
CA TYR A 368 4.31 -9.82 -30.48
C TYR A 368 3.14 -9.33 -31.31
N GLN A 369 3.09 -9.75 -32.57
CA GLN A 369 2.00 -9.43 -33.48
C GLN A 369 1.49 -10.68 -34.18
N ARG A 370 0.25 -10.62 -34.64
CA ARG A 370 -0.36 -11.72 -35.39
C ARG A 370 0.30 -11.82 -36.76
N TYR A 371 0.46 -13.04 -37.26
CA TYR A 371 0.84 -13.24 -38.67
C TYR A 371 -0.23 -12.65 -39.60
N THR A 372 0.21 -12.16 -40.75
CA THR A 372 -0.68 -11.65 -41.83
C THR A 372 -1.51 -12.76 -42.45
N ASN A 373 -1.05 -14.02 -42.43
CA ASN A 373 -1.83 -15.16 -42.82
C ASN A 373 -2.91 -15.48 -41.78
N PRO A 374 -4.22 -15.39 -42.09
CA PRO A 374 -5.30 -15.64 -41.14
C PRO A 374 -5.35 -17.09 -40.65
N ASP A 375 -4.76 -18.05 -41.38
CA ASP A 375 -4.73 -19.47 -41.00
C ASP A 375 -3.63 -19.77 -39.95
N SER A 376 -2.73 -18.83 -39.69
CA SER A 376 -1.70 -18.99 -38.67
C SER A 376 -2.26 -18.64 -37.31
N LEU A 377 -2.26 -19.62 -36.38
CA LEU A 377 -2.67 -19.43 -34.99
C LEU A 377 -1.52 -18.94 -34.10
N ASN A 378 -0.30 -18.88 -34.62
CA ASN A 378 0.88 -18.44 -33.88
C ASN A 378 1.04 -16.91 -33.94
N MET A 379 1.70 -16.37 -32.95
CA MET A 379 2.20 -14.99 -32.96
C MET A 379 3.67 -14.97 -33.39
N ARG A 380 4.06 -13.92 -34.10
CA ARG A 380 5.48 -13.61 -34.36
C ARG A 380 5.90 -12.46 -33.44
N PHE A 381 7.16 -12.43 -33.07
CA PHE A 381 7.70 -11.27 -32.38
C PHE A 381 7.84 -10.10 -33.35
N ALA A 382 7.55 -8.89 -32.88
CA ALA A 382 7.89 -7.66 -33.59
C ALA A 382 9.25 -7.15 -33.10
N THR A 383 9.41 -7.07 -31.79
CA THR A 383 10.64 -6.69 -31.10
C THR A 383 10.82 -7.51 -29.85
N THR A 384 12.02 -7.99 -29.61
CA THR A 384 12.42 -8.56 -28.32
C THR A 384 13.61 -7.79 -27.75
N GLN A 385 13.61 -7.64 -26.44
CA GLN A 385 14.69 -7.01 -25.68
C GLN A 385 15.07 -7.97 -24.56
N ASP A 386 16.33 -8.34 -24.51
CA ASP A 386 16.90 -9.26 -23.52
C ASP A 386 18.08 -8.59 -22.84
N GLY A 387 18.11 -8.58 -21.52
CA GLY A 387 19.17 -7.86 -20.84
C GLY A 387 19.03 -7.81 -19.33
N GLN A 388 19.51 -6.75 -18.75
CA GLN A 388 19.52 -6.52 -17.31
C GLN A 388 18.74 -5.26 -16.94
N LEU A 389 18.07 -5.28 -15.81
CA LEU A 389 17.30 -4.16 -15.29
C LEU A 389 17.51 -4.01 -13.78
N GLY A 390 17.97 -2.84 -13.36
CA GLY A 390 18.01 -2.44 -11.97
C GLY A 390 16.91 -1.43 -11.67
N GLU A 391 16.23 -1.60 -10.55
CA GLU A 391 15.18 -0.72 -10.06
C GLU A 391 15.44 -0.36 -8.60
N GLN A 392 15.34 0.93 -8.27
CA GLN A 392 15.33 1.42 -6.89
C GLN A 392 14.06 2.21 -6.68
N SER A 393 13.27 1.83 -5.70
CA SER A 393 12.02 2.52 -5.33
C SER A 393 12.12 3.08 -3.92
N VAL A 394 11.73 4.33 -3.77
CA VAL A 394 11.60 5.02 -2.48
C VAL A 394 10.15 5.40 -2.28
N LEU A 395 9.63 5.11 -1.09
CA LEU A 395 8.27 5.44 -0.70
C LEU A 395 8.29 6.14 0.66
N ALA A 396 7.78 7.37 0.71
CA ALA A 396 7.56 8.12 1.94
C ALA A 396 6.07 8.40 2.11
N GLY A 397 5.58 8.30 3.34
CA GLY A 397 4.19 8.57 3.66
C GLY A 397 4.05 9.34 4.98
N ALA A 398 3.17 10.32 5.00
CA ALA A 398 2.78 11.06 6.19
C ALA A 398 1.26 11.07 6.32
N LEU A 399 0.75 10.83 7.52
CA LEU A 399 -0.68 10.88 7.85
C LEU A 399 -0.87 11.64 9.15
N LEU A 400 -1.77 12.60 9.15
CA LEU A 400 -2.21 13.34 10.34
C LEU A 400 -3.73 13.23 10.43
N GLY A 401 -4.25 12.81 11.58
CA GLY A 401 -5.68 12.69 11.85
C GLY A 401 -6.07 13.40 13.13
N ILE A 402 -7.21 14.08 13.12
CA ILE A 402 -7.85 14.66 14.28
C ILE A 402 -9.33 14.33 14.19
N ALA A 403 -9.93 13.92 15.30
CA ALA A 403 -11.37 13.75 15.38
C ALA A 403 -11.92 14.27 16.71
N TYR A 404 -13.10 14.84 16.62
CA TYR A 404 -13.88 15.23 17.78
C TYR A 404 -15.16 14.40 17.82
N LYS A 405 -15.39 13.76 18.95
CA LYS A 405 -16.51 12.84 19.16
C LYS A 405 -17.33 13.26 20.36
N THR A 406 -18.63 13.25 20.21
CA THR A 406 -19.64 13.37 21.27
C THR A 406 -20.54 12.14 21.23
N ASP A 407 -21.52 12.06 22.10
CA ASP A 407 -22.50 10.94 22.11
C ASP A 407 -23.32 10.86 20.81
N LEU A 408 -23.56 11.99 20.14
CA LEU A 408 -24.42 12.08 18.95
C LEU A 408 -23.71 12.54 17.69
N SER A 409 -22.43 12.91 17.77
CA SER A 409 -21.73 13.47 16.61
C SER A 409 -20.27 13.09 16.61
N LYS A 410 -19.74 12.82 15.41
CA LYS A 410 -18.33 12.62 15.15
C LYS A 410 -17.90 13.52 13.99
N LEU A 411 -16.84 14.28 14.18
CA LEU A 411 -16.15 15.04 13.13
C LEU A 411 -14.75 14.49 12.97
N LYS A 412 -14.31 14.30 11.74
CA LYS A 412 -12.99 13.76 11.40
C LYS A 412 -12.31 14.63 10.35
N LEU A 413 -11.04 14.95 10.60
CA LEU A 413 -10.13 15.54 9.61
C LEU A 413 -8.92 14.60 9.49
N THR A 414 -8.60 14.19 8.28
CA THR A 414 -7.38 13.43 7.99
C THR A 414 -6.64 14.10 6.83
N VAL A 415 -5.35 14.30 6.99
CA VAL A 415 -4.45 14.77 5.93
C VAL A 415 -3.43 13.69 5.68
N MET A 416 -3.31 13.24 4.45
CA MET A 416 -2.36 12.23 4.02
C MET A 416 -1.55 12.76 2.85
N HIS A 417 -0.24 12.56 2.90
CA HIS A 417 0.66 12.81 1.79
C HIS A 417 1.53 11.58 1.55
N LEU A 418 1.57 11.14 0.30
CA LEU A 418 2.37 10.01 -0.17
C LEU A 418 3.32 10.51 -1.25
N GLN A 419 4.57 10.12 -1.17
CA GLN A 419 5.63 10.46 -2.12
C GLN A 419 6.36 9.19 -2.52
N ASN A 420 6.48 8.95 -3.82
CA ASN A 420 7.25 7.85 -4.39
C ASN A 420 8.22 8.36 -5.45
N GLY A 421 9.42 7.83 -5.44
CA GLY A 421 10.41 7.98 -6.51
C GLY A 421 10.90 6.60 -6.94
N GLU A 422 10.92 6.35 -8.24
CA GLU A 422 11.38 5.09 -8.82
C GLU A 422 12.45 5.38 -9.87
N ASN A 423 13.67 4.91 -9.62
CA ASN A 423 14.80 4.98 -10.53
C ASN A 423 14.97 3.62 -11.20
N ARG A 424 15.04 3.60 -12.54
CA ARG A 424 15.20 2.39 -13.34
C ARG A 424 16.32 2.59 -14.35
N ALA A 425 17.21 1.61 -14.42
CA ALA A 425 18.30 1.59 -15.39
C ALA A 425 18.42 0.19 -16.00
N GLY A 426 18.38 0.11 -17.31
CA GLY A 426 18.46 -1.16 -18.03
C GLY A 426 19.41 -1.13 -19.20
N LYS A 427 20.00 -2.27 -19.53
CA LYS A 427 20.81 -2.53 -20.72
C LYS A 427 20.23 -3.72 -21.46
N PHE A 428 19.91 -3.55 -22.71
CA PHE A 428 19.21 -4.55 -23.51
C PHE A 428 19.88 -4.79 -24.86
N ALA A 429 19.98 -6.05 -25.25
CA ALA A 429 20.14 -6.45 -26.64
C ALA A 429 18.76 -6.48 -27.31
N ILE A 430 18.65 -5.93 -28.51
CA ILE A 430 17.39 -5.75 -29.22
C ILE A 430 17.40 -6.59 -30.51
N VAL A 431 16.29 -7.30 -30.73
CA VAL A 431 16.03 -8.00 -31.98
C VAL A 431 14.70 -7.53 -32.57
N ASN A 432 14.73 -6.94 -33.76
CA ASN A 432 13.53 -6.50 -34.47
C ASN A 432 13.25 -7.43 -35.66
N ASP A 433 11.99 -7.89 -35.79
CA ASP A 433 11.54 -8.65 -36.94
C ASP A 433 11.42 -7.70 -38.17
N GLY A 434 12.16 -8.00 -39.21
CA GLY A 434 12.20 -7.17 -40.40
C GLY A 434 13.22 -6.03 -40.41
N ALA A 435 13.94 -5.79 -39.30
CA ALA A 435 15.14 -4.96 -39.32
C ALA A 435 16.34 -5.77 -39.86
N ALA A 436 17.28 -5.11 -40.48
CA ALA A 436 18.50 -5.71 -41.03
C ALA A 436 19.47 -6.27 -39.94
N VAL A 437 19.11 -6.18 -38.68
CA VAL A 437 19.83 -6.74 -37.53
C VAL A 437 19.85 -8.25 -37.66
N GLY A 438 21.04 -8.81 -37.67
CA GLY A 438 21.26 -10.24 -37.92
C GLY A 438 21.41 -10.63 -39.39
N GLN A 439 20.80 -9.88 -40.32
CA GLN A 439 21.06 -10.05 -41.78
C GLN A 439 22.30 -9.29 -42.23
N SER A 440 22.61 -8.16 -41.58
CA SER A 440 23.77 -7.33 -41.83
C SER A 440 24.97 -7.60 -40.93
N GLY A 441 24.86 -8.54 -39.99
CA GLY A 441 25.91 -8.82 -39.02
C GLY A 441 25.98 -7.84 -37.82
N TYR A 442 25.12 -6.82 -37.78
CA TYR A 442 25.07 -5.86 -36.67
C TYR A 442 24.27 -6.40 -35.49
N LEU A 443 24.73 -6.08 -34.29
CA LEU A 443 24.00 -6.28 -33.02
C LEU A 443 23.38 -4.95 -32.59
N ALA A 444 22.14 -4.96 -32.14
CA ALA A 444 21.48 -3.77 -31.66
C ALA A 444 21.37 -3.78 -30.14
N PHE A 445 21.63 -2.63 -29.53
CA PHE A 445 21.62 -2.45 -28.08
C PHE A 445 20.89 -1.16 -27.69
N SER A 446 20.38 -1.14 -26.46
CA SER A 446 19.75 0.04 -25.84
C SER A 446 20.14 0.15 -24.38
N ASP A 447 20.44 1.36 -23.93
CA ASP A 447 20.42 1.74 -22.53
C ASP A 447 19.13 2.53 -22.28
N ASN A 448 18.37 2.13 -21.26
CA ASN A 448 17.14 2.77 -20.84
C ASN A 448 17.32 3.32 -19.42
N LEU A 449 17.12 4.63 -19.26
CA LEU A 449 17.20 5.32 -17.97
C LEU A 449 15.87 6.02 -17.71
N GLU A 450 15.26 5.73 -16.59
CA GLU A 450 13.94 6.27 -16.25
C GLU A 450 13.94 6.73 -14.78
N TYR A 451 13.31 7.85 -14.52
CA TYR A 451 12.90 8.25 -13.18
C TYR A 451 11.41 8.56 -13.21
N ASN A 452 10.68 8.05 -12.26
CA ASN A 452 9.26 8.35 -12.10
C ASN A 452 9.03 8.88 -10.68
N GLN A 453 8.49 10.09 -10.59
CA GLN A 453 8.06 10.70 -9.34
C GLN A 453 6.54 10.69 -9.29
N ARG A 454 5.97 10.21 -8.19
CA ARG A 454 4.53 10.20 -7.96
C ARG A 454 4.22 10.73 -6.59
N SER A 455 3.21 11.59 -6.47
CA SER A 455 2.70 12.02 -5.18
C SER A 455 1.19 12.05 -5.14
N LEU A 456 0.63 11.81 -3.97
CA LEU A 456 -0.79 11.91 -3.71
C LEU A 456 -1.00 12.63 -2.38
N THR A 457 -1.74 13.72 -2.41
CA THR A 457 -2.14 14.46 -1.21
C THR A 457 -3.66 14.41 -1.09
N ASN A 458 -4.15 13.84 -0.01
CA ASN A 458 -5.57 13.75 0.28
C ASN A 458 -5.89 14.48 1.59
N ILE A 459 -6.93 15.28 1.57
CA ILE A 459 -7.49 15.92 2.76
C ILE A 459 -8.92 15.41 2.90
N PHE A 460 -9.19 14.61 3.90
CA PHE A 460 -10.52 14.08 4.18
C PHE A 460 -11.15 14.85 5.35
N VAL A 461 -12.34 15.36 5.14
CA VAL A 461 -13.19 15.96 6.18
C VAL A 461 -14.52 15.23 6.16
N GLY A 462 -14.95 14.72 7.28
CA GLY A 462 -16.24 14.01 7.37
C GLY A 462 -16.92 14.21 8.71
N GLY A 463 -18.23 14.09 8.70
CA GLY A 463 -19.06 14.18 9.88
C GLY A 463 -20.20 13.18 9.85
N THR A 464 -20.45 12.59 11.02
CA THR A 464 -21.63 11.75 11.27
C THR A 464 -22.42 12.35 12.42
N HIS A 465 -23.71 12.53 12.22
CA HIS A 465 -24.61 13.14 13.19
C HIS A 465 -25.87 12.28 13.34
N VAL A 466 -26.13 11.84 14.56
CA VAL A 466 -27.31 11.03 14.89
C VAL A 466 -28.36 11.91 15.56
N PHE A 467 -29.59 11.85 15.07
CA PHE A 467 -30.75 12.56 15.59
C PHE A 467 -31.77 11.54 16.14
N PRO A 468 -31.62 11.07 17.38
CA PRO A 468 -32.42 9.96 17.93
C PRO A 468 -33.92 10.23 17.91
N GLU A 469 -34.35 11.47 18.23
CA GLU A 469 -35.76 11.88 18.24
C GLU A 469 -36.43 11.77 16.85
N LYS A 470 -35.65 11.99 15.78
CA LYS A 470 -36.11 11.93 14.40
C LYS A 470 -35.83 10.59 13.72
N ARG A 471 -35.14 9.67 14.40
CA ARG A 471 -34.65 8.41 13.84
C ARG A 471 -33.90 8.64 12.52
N PHE A 472 -33.06 9.66 12.49
CA PHE A 472 -32.32 10.12 11.32
C PHE A 472 -30.85 10.18 11.63
N GLU A 473 -30.02 9.71 10.70
CA GLU A 473 -28.57 9.83 10.71
C GLU A 473 -28.13 10.59 9.46
N LEU A 474 -27.23 11.55 9.64
CA LEU A 474 -26.63 12.34 8.58
C LEU A 474 -25.14 12.04 8.53
N GLU A 475 -24.68 11.51 7.41
CA GLU A 475 -23.27 11.36 7.10
C GLU A 475 -22.90 12.27 5.92
N TRP A 476 -21.80 13.00 6.06
CA TRP A 476 -21.26 13.82 4.99
C TRP A 476 -19.75 13.72 4.91
N LYS A 477 -19.19 13.77 3.69
CA LYS A 477 -17.77 13.63 3.39
C LYS A 477 -17.36 14.62 2.31
N ILE A 478 -16.19 15.22 2.48
CA ILE A 478 -15.50 16.04 1.47
C ILE A 478 -14.04 15.55 1.46
N SER A 479 -13.51 15.22 0.29
CA SER A 479 -12.21 14.57 0.19
C SER A 479 -11.37 15.10 -0.99
N PRO A 480 -10.98 16.40 -0.98
CA PRO A 480 -10.08 16.92 -2.00
C PRO A 480 -8.79 16.10 -2.06
N THR A 481 -8.45 15.69 -3.28
CA THR A 481 -7.25 14.91 -3.56
C THR A 481 -6.50 15.54 -4.72
N LEU A 482 -5.20 15.73 -4.53
CA LEU A 482 -4.25 16.15 -5.55
C LEU A 482 -3.36 14.96 -5.87
N SER A 483 -3.28 14.58 -7.13
CA SER A 483 -2.30 13.63 -7.63
C SER A 483 -1.34 14.29 -8.59
N TYR A 484 -0.10 13.87 -8.52
CA TYR A 484 0.97 14.34 -9.38
C TYR A 484 1.86 13.18 -9.80
N SER A 485 2.10 13.05 -11.08
CA SER A 485 3.05 12.09 -11.66
C SER A 485 3.95 12.84 -12.63
N ASN A 486 5.25 12.64 -12.51
CA ASN A 486 6.26 13.25 -13.36
C ASN A 486 7.29 12.21 -13.76
N ASP A 487 7.48 12.06 -15.07
CA ASP A 487 8.56 11.29 -15.67
C ASP A 487 9.57 12.29 -16.28
N PRO A 488 10.48 12.83 -15.50
CA PRO A 488 11.46 13.76 -16.00
C PRO A 488 12.54 13.01 -16.77
N ASP A 489 12.60 13.23 -18.08
CA ASP A 489 13.69 12.78 -18.92
C ASP A 489 13.86 11.25 -18.99
N ILE A 490 12.84 10.54 -19.44
CA ILE A 490 12.99 9.13 -19.86
C ILE A 490 13.96 9.08 -21.02
N ARG A 491 15.08 8.41 -20.89
CA ARG A 491 16.15 8.32 -21.86
C ARG A 491 16.23 6.92 -22.43
N LYS A 492 16.05 6.79 -23.73
CA LYS A 492 16.26 5.55 -24.48
C LYS A 492 17.31 5.79 -25.51
N THR A 493 18.43 5.10 -25.41
CA THR A 493 19.45 5.10 -26.44
C THR A 493 19.20 3.93 -27.38
N ALA A 494 19.65 4.04 -28.61
CA ALA A 494 19.67 2.94 -29.55
C ALA A 494 20.98 3.02 -30.36
N PHE A 495 21.73 1.95 -30.37
CA PHE A 495 22.97 1.85 -31.12
C PHE A 495 23.14 0.45 -31.70
N SER A 496 23.86 0.37 -32.78
CA SER A 496 24.30 -0.88 -33.37
C SER A 496 25.80 -1.07 -33.20
N TYR A 497 26.20 -2.30 -33.03
CA TYR A 497 27.59 -2.72 -32.94
C TYR A 497 27.92 -3.66 -34.07
N ASP A 498 28.99 -3.35 -34.82
CA ASP A 498 29.54 -4.24 -35.85
C ASP A 498 30.73 -5.00 -35.27
N PRO A 499 30.59 -6.31 -34.99
CA PRO A 499 31.66 -7.10 -34.40
C PRO A 499 32.86 -7.31 -35.36
N ASN A 500 32.72 -7.07 -36.65
CA ASN A 500 33.81 -7.23 -37.60
C ASN A 500 34.76 -6.03 -37.62
N THR A 501 34.22 -4.83 -37.37
CA THR A 501 34.96 -3.57 -37.38
C THR A 501 35.18 -2.95 -36.02
N ASP A 502 34.54 -3.51 -34.99
CA ASP A 502 34.51 -2.99 -33.61
C ASP A 502 34.00 -1.54 -33.52
N ILE A 503 32.98 -1.23 -34.34
CA ILE A 503 32.43 0.10 -34.42
C ILE A 503 31.02 0.14 -33.86
N TYR A 504 30.76 1.15 -33.00
CA TYR A 504 29.44 1.49 -32.51
C TYR A 504 28.85 2.64 -33.33
N LEU A 505 27.62 2.46 -33.79
CA LEU A 505 26.90 3.45 -34.60
C LEU A 505 25.58 3.82 -33.91
N PHE A 506 25.36 5.11 -33.74
CA PHE A 506 24.03 5.62 -33.39
C PHE A 506 23.19 5.69 -34.68
N GLN A 507 22.45 4.65 -34.96
CA GLN A 507 21.56 4.59 -36.12
C GLN A 507 20.11 4.42 -35.69
N ALA A 508 19.26 5.35 -36.10
CA ALA A 508 17.83 5.17 -36.09
C ALA A 508 17.44 4.02 -37.03
N GLY A 509 16.62 3.09 -36.58
CA GLY A 509 16.04 2.01 -37.38
C GLY A 509 16.54 0.61 -37.09
N ASN A 510 17.77 0.40 -36.65
CA ASN A 510 18.27 -0.95 -36.34
C ASN A 510 18.01 -1.42 -34.91
N GLY A 511 17.97 -0.51 -33.94
CA GLY A 511 17.71 -0.80 -32.52
C GLY A 511 16.53 -0.02 -31.94
N GLY A 512 15.72 0.60 -32.77
CA GLY A 512 14.72 1.58 -32.38
C GLY A 512 15.25 3.02 -32.45
N ASN A 513 14.36 3.97 -32.26
CA ASN A 513 14.73 5.39 -32.27
C ASN A 513 15.19 5.82 -30.87
N PRO A 514 16.39 6.43 -30.74
CA PRO A 514 16.78 7.07 -29.52
C PRO A 514 15.78 8.17 -29.16
N SER A 515 15.39 8.26 -27.90
CA SER A 515 14.38 9.23 -27.47
C SER A 515 14.66 9.76 -26.07
N ARG A 516 14.23 10.99 -25.86
CA ARG A 516 14.12 11.60 -24.53
C ARG A 516 12.70 12.12 -24.37
N ILE A 517 12.04 11.74 -23.27
CA ILE A 517 10.61 11.98 -23.06
C ILE A 517 10.41 12.61 -21.69
N TRP A 518 9.65 13.69 -21.64
CA TRP A 518 9.16 14.31 -20.41
C TRP A 518 7.65 14.19 -20.40
N ARG A 519 7.10 13.70 -19.29
CA ARG A 519 5.66 13.58 -19.10
C ARG A 519 5.30 14.10 -17.72
N GLU A 520 4.22 14.84 -17.64
CA GLU A 520 3.67 15.34 -16.38
C GLU A 520 2.15 15.15 -16.40
N LEU A 521 1.62 14.64 -15.30
CA LEU A 521 0.20 14.53 -15.05
C LEU A 521 -0.10 15.17 -13.70
N SER A 522 -1.02 16.12 -13.68
CA SER A 522 -1.55 16.71 -12.45
C SER A 522 -3.06 16.65 -12.49
N GLU A 523 -3.66 16.08 -11.46
CA GLU A 523 -5.11 15.95 -11.36
C GLU A 523 -5.59 16.39 -9.97
N ILE A 524 -6.71 17.11 -9.96
CA ILE A 524 -7.41 17.54 -8.73
C ILE A 524 -8.79 16.94 -8.77
N ASN A 525 -9.13 16.16 -7.75
CA ASN A 525 -10.47 15.63 -7.56
C ASN A 525 -11.07 16.19 -6.27
N LEU A 526 -12.35 16.57 -6.31
CA LEU A 526 -13.08 17.13 -5.17
C LEU A 526 -14.41 16.38 -4.94
N PRO A 527 -14.35 15.10 -4.53
CA PRO A 527 -15.55 14.34 -4.23
C PRO A 527 -16.23 14.86 -2.96
N SER A 528 -17.55 14.96 -3.01
CA SER A 528 -18.39 15.32 -1.87
C SER A 528 -19.62 14.41 -1.84
N TYR A 529 -20.00 13.97 -0.65
CA TYR A 529 -21.10 13.04 -0.43
C TYR A 529 -21.95 13.53 0.76
N LEU A 530 -23.25 13.31 0.66
CA LEU A 530 -24.23 13.64 1.69
C LEU A 530 -25.15 12.44 1.91
#